data_512c7c60cd99ddbb1e755215846d8c68
#
_entry.id   512c7c60cd99ddbb1e755215846d8c68
#
_cell.length_a   1.000
_cell.length_b   1.000
_cell.length_c   1.000
_cell.angle_alpha   90.00
_cell.angle_beta   90.00
_cell.angle_gamma   90.00
#
_symmetry.space_group_name_H-M   'P 1'
#
loop_
_entity.id
_entity.type
_entity.pdbx_description
1 polymer ?
#
loop_
_entity_poly.entity_id
_entity_poly.type
_entity_poly.pdbx_seq_one_letter_code
_entity_poly.pdbx_strand_id
1 'polypeptide(L)'
;MNPAVFSWTIAAVATAGVILRPLRWPEAIWAVGGALLLTLSGLLPLSAALQAIGKGTDVYLFLGGMMLLSEVARQEGLFDWIAALAVQHARGSPLRLLVLVYVAGVVTTTFLSNDATAVVMTPAVYAAAKEAKAEPLPLLLSCAFVANAASFVLPISNPANLVLYGNHTPPLGAWLSRFALASVLSLFATFALLWWTQRRALQGTLANDKPESGLGAGGRLTLCGLALTSVALLAASLRGLQLGAPTAVLGSLTTGVVLWRERASPWPLLKRISWSVLPLVAGLFVMVASLDHTGVIDALAGLLKHATSANETLTGLGAGAAAAFVSNVVNNLPAGLVASAATIKAQSPQPVIDALLIGVDLGPNLSVTGSLATILWLAALRREGESITFGRFLSVGAVVMPPALICALAARLLAGS
;
A
#
# COMPACT_ATOMS: atom_id res chain seq x y z
N MET A 1 8.82 -20.71 31.42
CA MET A 1 8.97 -19.45 30.62
C MET A 1 7.73 -18.59 30.83
N ASN A 2 7.90 -17.28 30.93
CA ASN A 2 6.75 -16.37 31.05
C ASN A 2 5.89 -16.47 29.77
N PRO A 3 4.57 -16.76 29.86
CA PRO A 3 3.70 -16.88 28.70
C PRO A 3 3.74 -15.67 27.75
N ALA A 4 3.89 -14.46 28.30
CA ALA A 4 4.03 -13.25 27.51
C ALA A 4 5.29 -13.23 26.63
N VAL A 5 6.44 -13.64 27.19
CA VAL A 5 7.71 -13.72 26.45
C VAL A 5 7.62 -14.73 25.32
N PHE A 6 6.91 -15.85 25.55
CA PHE A 6 6.72 -16.87 24.51
C PHE A 6 5.81 -16.34 23.38
N SER A 7 4.72 -15.63 23.71
CA SER A 7 3.87 -14.96 22.72
C SER A 7 4.64 -13.93 21.89
N TRP A 8 5.47 -13.10 22.53
CA TRP A 8 6.28 -12.10 21.83
C TRP A 8 7.33 -12.75 20.92
N THR A 9 7.94 -13.85 21.36
CA THR A 9 8.91 -14.61 20.54
C THR A 9 8.23 -15.17 19.29
N ILE A 10 7.05 -15.78 19.41
CA ILE A 10 6.29 -16.29 18.26
C ILE A 10 5.95 -15.14 17.30
N ALA A 11 5.41 -14.02 17.82
CA ALA A 11 5.06 -12.86 17.00
C ALA A 11 6.29 -12.27 16.28
N ALA A 12 7.42 -12.15 16.98
CA ALA A 12 8.66 -11.65 16.40
C ALA A 12 9.22 -12.59 15.30
N VAL A 13 9.25 -13.91 15.55
CA VAL A 13 9.71 -14.90 14.58
C VAL A 13 8.78 -14.94 13.36
N ALA A 14 7.46 -14.91 13.57
CA ALA A 14 6.50 -14.89 12.48
C ALA A 14 6.65 -13.61 11.64
N THR A 15 6.77 -12.44 12.27
CA THR A 15 7.01 -11.17 11.58
C THR A 15 8.34 -11.18 10.82
N ALA A 16 9.42 -11.67 11.42
CA ALA A 16 10.70 -11.85 10.73
C ALA A 16 10.57 -12.80 9.53
N GLY A 17 9.79 -13.88 9.66
CA GLY A 17 9.51 -14.83 8.59
C GLY A 17 8.73 -14.19 7.42
N VAL A 18 7.77 -13.33 7.73
CA VAL A 18 7.01 -12.55 6.71
C VAL A 18 7.96 -11.65 5.91
N ILE A 19 8.92 -11.00 6.56
CA ILE A 19 9.84 -10.04 5.94
C ILE A 19 10.96 -10.74 5.18
N LEU A 20 11.65 -11.68 5.84
CA LEU A 20 12.87 -12.33 5.33
C LEU A 20 12.57 -13.44 4.32
N ARG A 21 11.35 -14.01 4.38
CA ARG A 21 10.90 -15.13 3.53
C ARG A 21 11.93 -16.27 3.44
N PRO A 22 12.39 -16.78 4.58
CA PRO A 22 13.32 -17.88 4.54
C PRO A 22 12.70 -19.06 3.78
N LEU A 23 13.53 -19.82 3.07
CA LEU A 23 13.13 -20.91 2.18
C LEU A 23 12.24 -20.47 0.99
N ARG A 24 12.09 -19.16 0.74
CA ARG A 24 11.20 -18.59 -0.28
C ARG A 24 9.72 -18.93 -0.07
N TRP A 25 9.35 -19.26 1.17
CA TRP A 25 7.95 -19.53 1.50
C TRP A 25 7.11 -18.25 1.44
N PRO A 26 5.83 -18.37 1.01
CA PRO A 26 4.90 -17.25 1.04
C PRO A 26 4.74 -16.67 2.45
N GLU A 27 4.58 -15.36 2.54
CA GLU A 27 4.44 -14.61 3.80
C GLU A 27 3.29 -15.13 4.66
N ALA A 28 2.20 -15.55 4.00
CA ALA A 28 1.03 -16.11 4.65
C ALA A 28 1.36 -17.32 5.53
N ILE A 29 2.33 -18.17 5.13
CA ILE A 29 2.72 -19.35 5.93
C ILE A 29 3.27 -18.92 7.29
N TRP A 30 4.06 -17.86 7.33
CA TRP A 30 4.66 -17.35 8.55
C TRP A 30 3.61 -16.70 9.46
N ALA A 31 2.73 -15.86 8.92
CA ALA A 31 1.69 -15.19 9.69
C ALA A 31 0.65 -16.19 10.21
N VAL A 32 0.16 -17.09 9.36
CA VAL A 32 -0.80 -18.14 9.75
C VAL A 32 -0.16 -19.14 10.71
N GLY A 33 1.10 -19.54 10.45
CA GLY A 33 1.85 -20.41 11.35
C GLY A 33 2.03 -19.80 12.74
N GLY A 34 2.38 -18.53 12.82
CA GLY A 34 2.44 -17.77 14.08
C GLY A 34 1.10 -17.72 14.80
N ALA A 35 0.02 -17.39 14.07
CA ALA A 35 -1.32 -17.36 14.61
C ALA A 35 -1.80 -18.73 15.14
N LEU A 36 -1.52 -19.79 14.40
CA LEU A 36 -1.83 -21.17 14.82
C LEU A 36 -1.01 -21.59 16.06
N LEU A 37 0.28 -21.28 16.10
CA LEU A 37 1.12 -21.58 17.27
C LEU A 37 0.60 -20.84 18.51
N LEU A 38 0.24 -19.57 18.41
CA LEU A 38 -0.33 -18.81 19.52
C LEU A 38 -1.63 -19.41 20.04
N THR A 39 -2.49 -19.88 19.13
CA THR A 39 -3.81 -20.43 19.49
C THR A 39 -3.70 -21.86 20.02
N LEU A 40 -2.94 -22.74 19.33
CA LEU A 40 -2.82 -24.14 19.70
C LEU A 40 -2.00 -24.36 20.99
N SER A 41 -1.06 -23.44 21.28
CA SER A 41 -0.32 -23.47 22.55
C SER A 41 -1.14 -22.92 23.74
N GLY A 42 -2.36 -22.45 23.51
CA GLY A 42 -3.23 -21.87 24.55
C GLY A 42 -2.80 -20.47 25.02
N LEU A 43 -1.84 -19.84 24.36
CA LEU A 43 -1.40 -18.47 24.67
C LEU A 43 -2.43 -17.40 24.28
N LEU A 44 -3.22 -17.67 23.25
CA LEU A 44 -4.37 -16.86 22.85
C LEU A 44 -5.62 -17.76 22.77
N PRO A 45 -6.70 -17.44 23.51
CA PRO A 45 -7.95 -18.19 23.40
C PRO A 45 -8.48 -18.22 21.97
N LEU A 46 -9.00 -19.37 21.53
CA LEU A 46 -9.56 -19.54 20.18
C LEU A 46 -10.66 -18.50 19.88
N SER A 47 -11.50 -18.20 20.86
CA SER A 47 -12.55 -17.18 20.73
C SER A 47 -11.97 -15.79 20.42
N ALA A 48 -10.84 -15.42 21.06
CA ALA A 48 -10.16 -14.16 20.82
C ALA A 48 -9.52 -14.14 19.41
N ALA A 49 -8.92 -15.26 18.98
CA ALA A 49 -8.37 -15.40 17.63
C ALA A 49 -9.47 -15.26 16.55
N LEU A 50 -10.62 -15.92 16.71
CA LEU A 50 -11.74 -15.82 15.78
C LEU A 50 -12.34 -14.40 15.76
N GLN A 51 -12.46 -13.75 16.90
CA GLN A 51 -12.89 -12.35 16.98
C GLN A 51 -11.91 -11.42 16.25
N ALA A 52 -10.60 -11.64 16.41
CA ALA A 52 -9.58 -10.87 15.72
C ALA A 52 -9.68 -11.03 14.20
N ILE A 53 -9.86 -12.25 13.69
CA ILE A 53 -10.09 -12.50 12.27
C ILE A 53 -11.36 -11.79 11.80
N GLY A 54 -12.45 -11.84 12.57
CA GLY A 54 -13.72 -11.18 12.24
C GLY A 54 -13.61 -9.67 12.10
N LYS A 55 -12.73 -9.02 12.88
CA LYS A 55 -12.47 -7.57 12.76
C LYS A 55 -11.89 -7.16 11.40
N GLY A 56 -11.22 -8.07 10.70
CA GLY A 56 -10.63 -7.84 9.39
C GLY A 56 -11.59 -7.99 8.21
N THR A 57 -12.88 -8.31 8.42
CA THR A 57 -13.81 -8.66 7.33
C THR A 57 -13.89 -7.57 6.26
N ASP A 58 -14.01 -6.31 6.63
CA ASP A 58 -14.05 -5.19 5.67
C ASP A 58 -12.77 -5.10 4.84
N VAL A 59 -11.62 -5.31 5.48
CA VAL A 59 -10.30 -5.30 4.82
C VAL A 59 -10.18 -6.46 3.83
N TYR A 60 -10.65 -7.67 4.19
CA TYR A 60 -10.59 -8.83 3.28
C TYR A 60 -11.47 -8.65 2.06
N LEU A 61 -12.69 -8.14 2.23
CA LEU A 61 -13.60 -7.84 1.14
C LEU A 61 -13.03 -6.76 0.22
N PHE A 62 -12.46 -5.70 0.80
CA PHE A 62 -11.79 -4.65 0.05
C PHE A 62 -10.62 -5.22 -0.77
N LEU A 63 -9.70 -5.93 -0.13
CA LEU A 63 -8.55 -6.56 -0.80
C LEU A 63 -9.00 -7.49 -1.92
N GLY A 64 -9.95 -8.39 -1.66
CA GLY A 64 -10.46 -9.33 -2.68
C GLY A 64 -11.03 -8.62 -3.90
N GLY A 65 -11.86 -7.60 -3.68
CA GLY A 65 -12.43 -6.81 -4.78
C GLY A 65 -11.39 -6.02 -5.57
N MET A 66 -10.42 -5.39 -4.89
CA MET A 66 -9.34 -4.65 -5.55
C MET A 66 -8.39 -5.56 -6.32
N MET A 67 -8.08 -6.76 -5.78
CA MET A 67 -7.28 -7.75 -6.50
C MET A 67 -7.96 -8.24 -7.78
N LEU A 68 -9.28 -8.46 -7.75
CA LEU A 68 -10.06 -8.79 -8.95
C LEU A 68 -10.00 -7.68 -9.99
N LEU A 69 -10.24 -6.43 -9.58
CA LEU A 69 -10.19 -5.25 -10.47
C LEU A 69 -8.79 -5.05 -11.07
N SER A 70 -7.75 -5.18 -10.26
CA SER A 70 -6.36 -5.02 -10.71
C SER A 70 -5.96 -6.11 -11.69
N GLU A 71 -6.37 -7.38 -11.45
CA GLU A 71 -6.01 -8.49 -12.32
C GLU A 71 -6.77 -8.45 -13.65
N VAL A 72 -8.07 -8.09 -13.65
CA VAL A 72 -8.80 -7.91 -14.91
C VAL A 72 -8.26 -6.71 -15.70
N ALA A 73 -7.90 -5.61 -15.04
CA ALA A 73 -7.28 -4.46 -15.68
C ALA A 73 -5.93 -4.82 -16.33
N ARG A 74 -5.13 -5.67 -15.67
CA ARG A 74 -3.89 -6.20 -16.20
C ARG A 74 -4.15 -7.10 -17.40
N GLN A 75 -5.09 -8.05 -17.31
CA GLN A 75 -5.41 -9.01 -18.37
C GLN A 75 -5.90 -8.30 -19.64
N GLU A 76 -6.68 -7.24 -19.47
CA GLU A 76 -7.26 -6.45 -20.57
C GLU A 76 -6.31 -5.36 -21.10
N GLY A 77 -5.02 -5.34 -20.67
CA GLY A 77 -3.99 -4.46 -21.17
C GLY A 77 -4.14 -2.99 -20.80
N LEU A 78 -4.90 -2.68 -19.73
CA LEU A 78 -5.11 -1.28 -19.31
C LEU A 78 -3.81 -0.60 -18.91
N PHE A 79 -2.93 -1.30 -18.21
CA PHE A 79 -1.64 -0.74 -17.76
C PHE A 79 -0.65 -0.59 -18.91
N ASP A 80 -0.66 -1.52 -19.86
CA ASP A 80 0.16 -1.45 -21.08
C ASP A 80 -0.27 -0.24 -21.92
N TRP A 81 -1.58 -0.01 -22.05
CA TRP A 81 -2.13 1.15 -22.72
C TRP A 81 -1.73 2.46 -22.03
N ILE A 82 -1.82 2.55 -20.69
CA ILE A 82 -1.39 3.73 -19.91
C ILE A 82 0.11 3.99 -20.11
N ALA A 83 0.94 2.95 -20.07
CA ALA A 83 2.38 3.07 -20.27
C ALA A 83 2.73 3.51 -21.70
N ALA A 84 2.06 2.95 -22.72
CA ALA A 84 2.21 3.37 -24.11
C ALA A 84 1.79 4.84 -24.33
N LEU A 85 0.68 5.29 -23.70
CA LEU A 85 0.28 6.71 -23.73
C LEU A 85 1.36 7.61 -23.12
N ALA A 86 2.00 7.18 -22.03
CA ALA A 86 3.09 7.95 -21.42
C ALA A 86 4.27 8.10 -22.38
N VAL A 87 4.69 7.02 -23.08
CA VAL A 87 5.75 7.09 -24.09
C VAL A 87 5.36 8.01 -25.24
N GLN A 88 4.15 7.90 -25.78
CA GLN A 88 3.70 8.74 -26.89
C GLN A 88 3.72 10.23 -26.54
N HIS A 89 3.29 10.59 -25.33
CA HIS A 89 3.22 11.97 -24.87
C HIS A 89 4.56 12.50 -24.33
N ALA A 90 5.55 11.63 -24.10
CA ALA A 90 6.89 12.02 -23.68
C ALA A 90 7.64 12.79 -24.78
N ARG A 91 7.28 12.61 -26.06
CA ARG A 91 7.86 13.32 -27.21
C ARG A 91 9.40 13.32 -27.20
N GLY A 92 9.98 12.16 -26.95
CA GLY A 92 11.43 11.99 -26.93
C GLY A 92 12.15 12.45 -25.67
N SER A 93 11.45 12.97 -24.65
CA SER A 93 12.05 13.49 -23.42
C SER A 93 11.94 12.47 -22.26
N PRO A 94 13.08 11.95 -21.73
CA PRO A 94 13.07 11.05 -20.56
C PRO A 94 12.43 11.68 -19.32
N LEU A 95 12.64 12.98 -19.11
CA LEU A 95 12.02 13.68 -17.97
C LEU A 95 10.50 13.73 -18.10
N ARG A 96 9.98 14.03 -19.30
CA ARG A 96 8.52 14.00 -19.51
C ARG A 96 7.94 12.60 -19.32
N LEU A 97 8.67 11.56 -19.77
CA LEU A 97 8.27 10.18 -19.52
C LEU A 97 8.21 9.88 -18.02
N LEU A 98 9.22 10.30 -17.24
CA LEU A 98 9.20 10.15 -15.78
C LEU A 98 7.98 10.85 -15.15
N VAL A 99 7.70 12.09 -15.56
CA VAL A 99 6.52 12.84 -15.07
C VAL A 99 5.22 12.09 -15.39
N LEU A 100 5.06 11.62 -16.62
CA LEU A 100 3.84 10.94 -17.06
C LEU A 100 3.66 9.58 -16.36
N VAL A 101 4.73 8.81 -16.17
CA VAL A 101 4.73 7.56 -15.41
C VAL A 101 4.41 7.84 -13.93
N TYR A 102 4.98 8.89 -13.35
CA TYR A 102 4.67 9.28 -11.98
C TYR A 102 3.20 9.66 -11.80
N VAL A 103 2.66 10.51 -12.70
CA VAL A 103 1.23 10.89 -12.68
C VAL A 103 0.33 9.67 -12.88
N ALA A 104 0.66 8.78 -13.81
CA ALA A 104 -0.07 7.53 -14.00
C ALA A 104 -0.03 6.67 -12.72
N GLY A 105 1.10 6.60 -12.04
CA GLY A 105 1.25 5.93 -10.74
C GLY A 105 0.41 6.57 -9.64
N VAL A 106 0.35 7.91 -9.57
CA VAL A 106 -0.54 8.63 -8.63
C VAL A 106 -1.99 8.23 -8.88
N VAL A 107 -2.45 8.29 -10.13
CA VAL A 107 -3.84 7.93 -10.49
C VAL A 107 -4.13 6.46 -10.17
N THR A 108 -3.22 5.56 -10.56
CA THR A 108 -3.39 4.12 -10.30
C THR A 108 -3.44 3.84 -8.79
N THR A 109 -2.51 4.37 -8.00
CA THR A 109 -2.50 4.18 -6.55
C THR A 109 -3.76 4.74 -5.91
N THR A 110 -4.16 5.95 -6.32
CA THR A 110 -5.30 6.65 -5.73
C THR A 110 -6.62 5.90 -5.93
N PHE A 111 -6.84 5.29 -7.10
CA PHE A 111 -8.14 4.70 -7.48
C PHE A 111 -8.17 3.17 -7.53
N LEU A 112 -7.02 2.51 -7.62
CA LEU A 112 -6.95 1.05 -7.54
C LEU A 112 -6.29 0.56 -6.25
N SER A 113 -5.05 0.89 -6.02
CA SER A 113 -4.27 0.67 -4.78
C SER A 113 -2.77 0.79 -5.05
N ASN A 114 -2.00 0.90 -3.98
CA ASN A 114 -0.54 0.85 -4.04
C ASN A 114 -0.01 -0.48 -4.60
N ASP A 115 -0.68 -1.60 -4.32
CA ASP A 115 -0.31 -2.92 -4.85
C ASP A 115 -0.46 -2.98 -6.38
N ALA A 116 -1.53 -2.40 -6.94
CA ALA A 116 -1.73 -2.33 -8.39
C ALA A 116 -0.60 -1.58 -9.09
N THR A 117 -0.18 -0.45 -8.54
CA THR A 117 0.94 0.34 -9.06
C THR A 117 2.26 -0.44 -8.97
N ALA A 118 2.52 -1.04 -7.83
CA ALA A 118 3.77 -1.76 -7.60
C ALA A 118 3.89 -3.06 -8.41
N VAL A 119 2.80 -3.83 -8.54
CA VAL A 119 2.85 -5.19 -9.10
C VAL A 119 2.47 -5.21 -10.57
N VAL A 120 1.47 -4.41 -10.96
CA VAL A 120 0.87 -4.50 -12.28
C VAL A 120 1.39 -3.41 -13.23
N MET A 121 1.46 -2.17 -12.75
CA MET A 121 1.97 -1.08 -13.59
C MET A 121 3.48 -1.21 -13.86
N THR A 122 4.26 -1.76 -12.93
CA THR A 122 5.72 -1.88 -13.06
C THR A 122 6.16 -2.68 -14.29
N PRO A 123 5.65 -3.89 -14.59
CA PRO A 123 6.01 -4.60 -15.82
C PRO A 123 5.62 -3.84 -17.11
N ALA A 124 4.45 -3.19 -17.12
CA ALA A 124 3.99 -2.40 -18.25
C ALA A 124 4.93 -1.20 -18.52
N VAL A 125 5.34 -0.50 -17.46
CA VAL A 125 6.31 0.60 -17.55
C VAL A 125 7.68 0.09 -18.00
N TYR A 126 8.11 -1.08 -17.54
CA TYR A 126 9.35 -1.69 -17.99
C TYR A 126 9.34 -1.99 -19.49
N ALA A 127 8.28 -2.66 -19.98
CA ALA A 127 8.14 -2.96 -21.41
C ALA A 127 8.15 -1.67 -22.25
N ALA A 128 7.37 -0.67 -21.85
CA ALA A 128 7.31 0.61 -22.53
C ALA A 128 8.66 1.38 -22.49
N ALA A 129 9.40 1.31 -21.39
CA ALA A 129 10.73 1.88 -21.27
C ALA A 129 11.73 1.22 -22.26
N LYS A 130 11.71 -0.10 -22.36
CA LYS A 130 12.56 -0.86 -23.29
C LYS A 130 12.26 -0.51 -24.74
N GLU A 131 10.99 -0.44 -25.11
CA GLU A 131 10.55 -0.06 -26.47
C GLU A 131 11.01 1.37 -26.81
N ALA A 132 10.87 2.31 -25.86
CA ALA A 132 11.32 3.69 -25.99
C ALA A 132 12.85 3.86 -25.89
N LYS A 133 13.62 2.80 -25.66
CA LYS A 133 15.07 2.83 -25.36
C LYS A 133 15.42 3.77 -24.23
N ALA A 134 14.52 3.88 -23.22
CA ALA A 134 14.75 4.62 -22.00
C ALA A 134 15.52 3.78 -20.99
N GLU A 135 16.27 4.44 -20.10
CA GLU A 135 16.81 3.79 -18.90
C GLU A 135 15.64 3.38 -17.98
N PRO A 136 15.41 2.08 -17.72
CA PRO A 136 14.20 1.63 -17.01
C PRO A 136 14.20 2.01 -15.53
N LEU A 137 15.35 1.96 -14.85
CA LEU A 137 15.42 2.03 -13.40
C LEU A 137 14.80 3.29 -12.79
N PRO A 138 14.98 4.53 -13.33
CA PRO A 138 14.30 5.71 -12.82
C PRO A 138 12.77 5.61 -12.86
N LEU A 139 12.22 5.01 -13.93
CA LEU A 139 10.78 4.83 -14.12
C LEU A 139 10.22 3.76 -13.17
N LEU A 140 10.98 2.68 -12.97
CA LEU A 140 10.61 1.60 -12.06
C LEU A 140 10.66 2.04 -10.59
N LEU A 141 11.68 2.82 -10.21
CA LEU A 141 11.71 3.47 -8.88
C LEU A 141 10.52 4.42 -8.70
N SER A 142 10.13 5.14 -9.75
CA SER A 142 8.94 6.00 -9.73
C SER A 142 7.68 5.20 -9.35
N CYS A 143 7.47 4.00 -9.91
CA CYS A 143 6.36 3.14 -9.56
C CYS A 143 6.39 2.73 -8.07
N ALA A 144 7.56 2.34 -7.54
CA ALA A 144 7.68 1.95 -6.14
C ALA A 144 7.41 3.11 -5.18
N PHE A 145 8.03 4.26 -5.44
CA PHE A 145 7.95 5.41 -4.54
C PHE A 145 6.56 6.08 -4.57
N VAL A 146 5.94 6.17 -5.74
CA VAL A 146 4.60 6.75 -5.86
C VAL A 146 3.53 5.84 -5.25
N ALA A 147 3.70 4.52 -5.31
CA ALA A 147 2.78 3.57 -4.68
C ALA A 147 2.61 3.83 -3.18
N ASN A 148 3.69 4.19 -2.48
CA ASN A 148 3.61 4.54 -1.06
C ASN A 148 3.26 6.03 -0.85
N ALA A 149 3.80 6.95 -1.66
CA ALA A 149 3.55 8.38 -1.50
C ALA A 149 2.10 8.80 -1.79
N ALA A 150 1.39 8.06 -2.66
CA ALA A 150 -0.02 8.28 -2.97
C ALA A 150 -0.98 7.47 -2.09
N SER A 151 -0.46 6.67 -1.14
CA SER A 151 -1.23 5.71 -0.35
C SER A 151 -2.32 6.35 0.51
N PHE A 152 -2.15 7.56 0.99
CA PHE A 152 -3.11 8.26 1.84
C PHE A 152 -3.88 9.39 1.12
N VAL A 153 -3.82 9.45 -0.21
CA VAL A 153 -4.61 10.43 -1.01
C VAL A 153 -6.11 10.22 -0.81
N LEU A 154 -6.55 8.98 -0.90
CA LEU A 154 -7.94 8.56 -0.63
C LEU A 154 -7.96 7.38 0.35
N PRO A 155 -9.08 7.15 1.06
CA PRO A 155 -9.21 5.99 1.95
C PRO A 155 -8.93 4.65 1.24
N ILE A 156 -9.26 4.56 -0.05
CA ILE A 156 -9.15 3.37 -0.89
C ILE A 156 -7.75 3.16 -1.49
N SER A 157 -6.83 4.12 -1.34
CA SER A 157 -5.53 4.07 -1.99
C SER A 157 -4.58 3.00 -1.42
N ASN A 158 -4.80 2.58 -0.18
CA ASN A 158 -4.01 1.55 0.50
C ASN A 158 -4.87 0.76 1.50
N PRO A 159 -4.82 -0.57 1.52
CA PRO A 159 -5.47 -1.37 2.56
C PRO A 159 -5.07 -1.00 3.99
N ALA A 160 -3.85 -0.49 4.21
CA ALA A 160 -3.39 -0.05 5.51
C ALA A 160 -4.24 1.10 6.10
N ASN A 161 -4.89 1.90 5.25
CA ASN A 161 -5.82 2.95 5.68
C ASN A 161 -7.02 2.35 6.42
N LEU A 162 -7.62 1.30 5.83
CA LEU A 162 -8.73 0.58 6.44
C LEU A 162 -8.31 -0.20 7.68
N VAL A 163 -7.09 -0.72 7.68
CA VAL A 163 -6.51 -1.42 8.83
C VAL A 163 -6.31 -0.47 10.01
N LEU A 164 -5.77 0.72 9.78
CA LEU A 164 -5.47 1.68 10.85
C LEU A 164 -6.74 2.31 11.42
N TYR A 165 -7.66 2.72 10.56
CA TYR A 165 -8.92 3.32 11.01
C TYR A 165 -9.98 2.30 11.42
N GLY A 166 -9.90 1.05 10.92
CA GLY A 166 -10.90 0.01 11.17
C GLY A 166 -12.30 0.50 10.79
N ASN A 167 -13.26 0.33 11.71
CA ASN A 167 -14.66 0.76 11.49
C ASN A 167 -14.88 2.28 11.62
N HIS A 168 -13.82 3.07 11.87
CA HIS A 168 -13.88 4.51 12.10
C HIS A 168 -13.26 5.32 10.96
N THR A 169 -13.24 4.77 9.74
CA THR A 169 -12.71 5.49 8.58
C THR A 169 -13.48 6.81 8.39
N PRO A 170 -12.78 7.97 8.38
CA PRO A 170 -13.44 9.25 8.21
C PRO A 170 -14.19 9.35 6.88
N PRO A 171 -15.36 10.02 6.83
CA PRO A 171 -16.01 10.33 5.57
C PRO A 171 -15.09 11.10 4.64
N LEU A 172 -15.27 10.93 3.32
CA LEU A 172 -14.39 11.48 2.29
C LEU A 172 -14.11 12.98 2.46
N GLY A 173 -15.11 13.78 2.82
CA GLY A 173 -14.93 15.22 3.05
C GLY A 173 -13.95 15.51 4.19
N ALA A 174 -14.08 14.79 5.30
CA ALA A 174 -13.16 14.89 6.44
C ALA A 174 -11.78 14.30 6.09
N TRP A 175 -11.72 13.24 5.29
CA TRP A 175 -10.45 12.70 4.79
C TRP A 175 -9.69 13.73 3.98
N LEU A 176 -10.33 14.32 2.98
CA LEU A 176 -9.71 15.30 2.09
C LEU A 176 -9.27 16.56 2.86
N SER A 177 -10.07 17.06 3.80
CA SER A 177 -9.68 18.22 4.62
C SER A 177 -8.42 17.96 5.46
N ARG A 178 -8.18 16.70 5.86
CA ARG A 178 -7.03 16.31 6.68
C ARG A 178 -5.80 15.97 5.85
N PHE A 179 -5.99 15.29 4.72
CA PHE A 179 -4.89 14.67 3.98
C PHE A 179 -4.56 15.33 2.65
N ALA A 180 -5.42 16.18 2.06
CA ALA A 180 -5.19 16.72 0.73
C ALA A 180 -3.86 17.51 0.65
N LEU A 181 -3.62 18.45 1.58
CA LEU A 181 -2.38 19.23 1.58
C LEU A 181 -1.16 18.34 1.86
N ALA A 182 -1.27 17.44 2.83
CA ALA A 182 -0.21 16.49 3.16
C ALA A 182 0.13 15.60 1.96
N SER A 183 -0.88 15.11 1.23
CA SER A 183 -0.71 14.30 0.01
C SER A 183 -0.03 15.08 -1.11
N VAL A 184 -0.46 16.31 -1.39
CA VAL A 184 0.14 17.14 -2.43
C VAL A 184 1.62 17.40 -2.11
N LEU A 185 1.94 17.79 -0.88
CA LEU A 185 3.32 18.06 -0.49
C LEU A 185 4.20 16.79 -0.48
N SER A 186 3.65 15.66 -0.01
CA SER A 186 4.32 14.36 -0.07
C SER A 186 4.65 13.96 -1.51
N LEU A 187 3.64 14.02 -2.40
CA LEU A 187 3.81 13.67 -3.82
C LEU A 187 4.83 14.57 -4.50
N PHE A 188 4.74 15.88 -4.27
CA PHE A 188 5.69 16.83 -4.85
C PHE A 188 7.11 16.61 -4.34
N ALA A 189 7.30 16.47 -3.03
CA ALA A 189 8.61 16.23 -2.43
C ALA A 189 9.21 14.91 -2.92
N THR A 190 8.39 13.83 -2.93
CA THR A 190 8.81 12.52 -3.45
C THR A 190 9.26 12.61 -4.90
N PHE A 191 8.46 13.25 -5.77
CA PHE A 191 8.83 13.42 -7.18
C PHE A 191 10.11 14.24 -7.35
N ALA A 192 10.20 15.40 -6.71
CA ALA A 192 11.33 16.31 -6.87
C ALA A 192 12.65 15.66 -6.44
N LEU A 193 12.64 14.95 -5.30
CA LEU A 193 13.83 14.29 -4.78
C LEU A 193 14.17 13.02 -5.58
N LEU A 194 13.15 12.28 -6.02
CA LEU A 194 13.38 11.14 -6.92
C LEU A 194 13.99 11.59 -8.24
N TRP A 195 13.44 12.63 -8.87
CA TRP A 195 14.01 13.24 -10.06
C TRP A 195 15.46 13.69 -9.81
N TRP A 196 15.71 14.39 -8.71
CA TRP A 196 17.04 14.88 -8.38
C TRP A 196 18.06 13.74 -8.25
N THR A 197 17.69 12.62 -7.60
CA THR A 197 18.57 11.44 -7.46
C THR A 197 18.81 10.73 -8.79
N GLN A 198 17.83 10.72 -9.69
CA GLN A 198 17.89 10.00 -10.97
C GLN A 198 18.26 10.90 -12.18
N ARG A 199 18.47 12.21 -12.01
CA ARG A 199 18.65 13.18 -13.10
C ARG A 199 19.76 12.84 -14.10
N ARG A 200 20.79 12.12 -13.66
CA ARG A 200 21.92 11.72 -14.54
C ARG A 200 21.50 10.60 -15.50
N ALA A 201 20.66 9.68 -15.05
CA ALA A 201 20.13 8.58 -15.86
C ALA A 201 19.01 9.06 -16.83
N LEU A 202 18.47 10.25 -16.61
CA LEU A 202 17.44 10.85 -17.47
C LEU A 202 18.02 11.77 -18.57
N GLN A 203 19.32 11.68 -18.84
CA GLN A 203 19.97 12.42 -19.91
C GLN A 203 19.86 11.65 -21.22
N GLY A 204 19.69 12.38 -22.33
CA GLY A 204 19.57 11.80 -23.66
C GLY A 204 18.18 12.01 -24.29
N THR A 205 17.91 11.28 -25.36
CA THR A 205 16.65 11.32 -26.11
C THR A 205 16.08 9.91 -26.22
N LEU A 206 14.77 9.78 -26.12
CA LEU A 206 14.07 8.53 -26.34
C LEU A 206 13.94 8.23 -27.84
N ALA A 207 13.80 6.95 -28.19
CA ALA A 207 13.40 6.57 -29.54
C ALA A 207 12.00 7.14 -29.84
N ASN A 208 11.82 7.59 -31.07
CA ASN A 208 10.56 8.26 -31.47
C ASN A 208 9.55 7.28 -32.07
N ASP A 209 9.75 5.98 -31.81
CA ASP A 209 8.80 4.95 -32.24
C ASP A 209 7.52 5.11 -31.43
N LYS A 210 6.41 5.28 -32.13
CA LYS A 210 5.10 5.40 -31.48
C LYS A 210 4.55 4.00 -31.26
N PRO A 211 4.51 3.50 -30.01
CA PRO A 211 3.84 2.23 -29.75
C PRO A 211 2.37 2.32 -30.19
N GLU A 212 1.87 1.30 -30.88
CA GLU A 212 0.45 1.22 -31.18
C GLU A 212 -0.32 1.07 -29.84
N SER A 213 -1.12 2.07 -29.50
CA SER A 213 -1.90 2.06 -28.27
C SER A 213 -3.38 2.16 -28.56
N GLY A 214 -4.00 1.02 -28.76
CA GLY A 214 -5.45 0.91 -28.80
C GLY A 214 -5.96 0.13 -27.58
N LEU A 215 -6.78 0.75 -26.72
CA LEU A 215 -7.45 0.00 -25.67
C LEU A 215 -8.57 -0.83 -26.27
N GLY A 216 -8.50 -2.17 -26.11
CA GLY A 216 -9.50 -3.12 -26.59
C GLY A 216 -10.89 -2.89 -25.94
N ALA A 217 -11.89 -3.63 -26.43
CA ALA A 217 -13.26 -3.51 -25.90
C ALA A 217 -13.33 -3.95 -24.44
N GLY A 218 -12.64 -5.04 -24.05
CA GLY A 218 -12.53 -5.48 -22.66
C GLY A 218 -11.83 -4.46 -21.77
N GLY A 219 -10.74 -3.85 -22.24
CA GLY A 219 -10.03 -2.81 -21.53
C GLY A 219 -10.87 -1.55 -21.29
N ARG A 220 -11.65 -1.12 -22.27
CA ARG A 220 -12.61 0.00 -22.11
C ARG A 220 -13.70 -0.33 -21.10
N LEU A 221 -14.24 -1.55 -21.13
CA LEU A 221 -15.24 -2.01 -20.17
C LEU A 221 -14.66 -2.06 -18.76
N THR A 222 -13.42 -2.55 -18.62
CA THR A 222 -12.70 -2.57 -17.33
C THR A 222 -12.47 -1.15 -16.82
N LEU A 223 -12.06 -0.21 -17.67
CA LEU A 223 -11.90 1.19 -17.29
C LEU A 223 -13.22 1.82 -16.81
N CYS A 224 -14.33 1.53 -17.49
CA CYS A 224 -15.66 1.96 -17.04
C CYS A 224 -16.03 1.33 -15.69
N GLY A 225 -15.76 0.03 -15.50
CA GLY A 225 -16.00 -0.66 -14.23
C GLY A 225 -15.16 -0.08 -13.08
N LEU A 226 -13.89 0.24 -13.33
CA LEU A 226 -13.02 0.91 -12.38
C LEU A 226 -13.54 2.31 -12.02
N ALA A 227 -13.92 3.10 -13.02
CA ALA A 227 -14.49 4.43 -12.79
C ALA A 227 -15.79 4.35 -11.96
N LEU A 228 -16.69 3.42 -12.31
CA LEU A 228 -17.93 3.18 -11.55
C LEU A 228 -17.64 2.75 -10.12
N THR A 229 -16.70 1.81 -9.93
CA THR A 229 -16.27 1.37 -8.59
C THR A 229 -15.70 2.54 -7.78
N SER A 230 -14.82 3.34 -8.37
CA SER A 230 -14.24 4.51 -7.71
C SER A 230 -15.32 5.50 -7.28
N VAL A 231 -16.25 5.84 -8.17
CA VAL A 231 -17.38 6.74 -7.86
C VAL A 231 -18.26 6.17 -6.75
N ALA A 232 -18.58 4.88 -6.81
CA ALA A 232 -19.39 4.23 -5.78
C ALA A 232 -18.67 4.19 -4.40
N LEU A 233 -17.36 3.93 -4.38
CA LEU A 233 -16.57 3.95 -3.15
C LEU A 233 -16.43 5.35 -2.56
N LEU A 234 -16.25 6.37 -3.40
CA LEU A 234 -16.27 7.76 -2.96
C LEU A 234 -17.65 8.15 -2.38
N ALA A 235 -18.73 7.72 -3.02
CA ALA A 235 -20.10 7.95 -2.53
C ALA A 235 -20.38 7.19 -1.22
N ALA A 236 -19.89 5.96 -1.07
CA ALA A 236 -19.96 5.20 0.18
C ALA A 236 -19.14 5.89 1.29
N SER A 237 -17.93 6.33 0.98
CA SER A 237 -17.07 7.07 1.90
C SER A 237 -17.68 8.41 2.35
N LEU A 238 -18.34 9.15 1.45
CA LEU A 238 -19.06 10.38 1.81
C LEU A 238 -20.16 10.14 2.85
N ARG A 239 -20.76 8.94 2.84
CA ARG A 239 -21.82 8.52 3.79
C ARG A 239 -21.26 7.83 5.04
N GLY A 240 -19.94 7.70 5.18
CA GLY A 240 -19.30 6.99 6.29
C GLY A 240 -19.57 5.49 6.30
N LEU A 241 -19.87 4.89 5.13
CA LEU A 241 -20.09 3.45 5.01
C LEU A 241 -18.77 2.71 4.88
N GLN A 242 -18.76 1.43 5.30
CA GLN A 242 -17.64 0.53 5.08
C GLN A 242 -17.39 0.31 3.59
N LEU A 243 -16.12 0.18 3.20
CA LEU A 243 -15.72 0.15 1.80
C LEU A 243 -15.51 -1.27 1.25
N GLY A 244 -15.39 -2.27 2.11
CA GLY A 244 -15.08 -3.64 1.71
C GLY A 244 -16.20 -4.29 0.89
N ALA A 245 -17.44 -4.29 1.39
CA ALA A 245 -18.55 -4.92 0.69
C ALA A 245 -18.84 -4.31 -0.70
N PRO A 246 -18.93 -2.96 -0.85
CA PRO A 246 -19.05 -2.35 -2.18
C PRO A 246 -17.90 -2.71 -3.12
N THR A 247 -16.67 -2.75 -2.63
CA THR A 247 -15.50 -3.11 -3.44
C THR A 247 -15.58 -4.56 -3.91
N ALA A 248 -15.91 -5.50 -3.02
CA ALA A 248 -16.06 -6.92 -3.38
C ALA A 248 -17.15 -7.13 -4.43
N VAL A 249 -18.32 -6.48 -4.24
CA VAL A 249 -19.45 -6.60 -5.17
C VAL A 249 -19.11 -6.02 -6.54
N LEU A 250 -18.64 -4.77 -6.59
CA LEU A 250 -18.36 -4.10 -7.86
C LEU A 250 -17.12 -4.70 -8.56
N GLY A 251 -16.12 -5.13 -7.83
CA GLY A 251 -14.97 -5.84 -8.37
C GLY A 251 -15.37 -7.18 -9.00
N SER A 252 -16.20 -7.96 -8.31
CA SER A 252 -16.72 -9.22 -8.83
C SER A 252 -17.63 -9.01 -10.05
N LEU A 253 -18.53 -8.02 -10.01
CA LEU A 253 -19.42 -7.70 -11.13
C LEU A 253 -18.64 -7.23 -12.35
N THR A 254 -17.69 -6.30 -12.18
CA THR A 254 -16.84 -5.81 -13.29
C THR A 254 -16.08 -6.96 -13.92
N THR A 255 -15.40 -7.79 -13.10
CA THR A 255 -14.67 -8.97 -13.57
C THR A 255 -15.60 -9.95 -14.29
N GLY A 256 -16.76 -10.24 -13.72
CA GLY A 256 -17.75 -11.15 -14.31
C GLY A 256 -18.26 -10.67 -15.66
N VAL A 257 -18.60 -9.39 -15.78
CA VAL A 257 -19.08 -8.79 -17.04
C VAL A 257 -18.01 -8.80 -18.12
N VAL A 258 -16.75 -8.46 -17.76
CA VAL A 258 -15.63 -8.50 -18.73
C VAL A 258 -15.39 -9.92 -19.23
N LEU A 259 -15.27 -10.89 -18.31
CA LEU A 259 -15.06 -12.30 -18.67
C LEU A 259 -16.21 -12.86 -19.51
N TRP A 260 -17.45 -12.53 -19.17
CA TRP A 260 -18.63 -12.95 -19.95
C TRP A 260 -18.60 -12.40 -21.38
N ARG A 261 -18.26 -11.11 -21.53
CA ARG A 261 -18.18 -10.45 -22.83
C ARG A 261 -17.07 -11.03 -23.72
N GLU A 262 -15.89 -11.23 -23.11
CA GLU A 262 -14.71 -11.80 -23.81
C GLU A 262 -14.80 -13.33 -23.96
N ARG A 263 -15.88 -13.94 -23.46
CA ARG A 263 -16.07 -15.42 -23.42
C ARG A 263 -14.88 -16.14 -22.80
N ALA A 264 -14.22 -15.49 -21.85
CA ALA A 264 -13.02 -15.99 -21.19
C ALA A 264 -13.37 -16.81 -19.95
N SER A 265 -12.57 -17.87 -19.70
CA SER A 265 -12.68 -18.64 -18.46
C SER A 265 -12.20 -17.82 -17.26
N PRO A 266 -12.89 -17.85 -16.11
CA PRO A 266 -12.43 -17.16 -14.91
C PRO A 266 -11.18 -17.80 -14.29
N TRP A 267 -10.91 -19.07 -14.57
CA TRP A 267 -9.88 -19.85 -13.90
C TRP A 267 -8.45 -19.31 -14.06
N PRO A 268 -8.00 -18.90 -15.27
CA PRO A 268 -6.67 -18.29 -15.44
C PRO A 268 -6.50 -16.99 -14.63
N LEU A 269 -7.54 -16.15 -14.57
CA LEU A 269 -7.55 -14.91 -13.80
C LEU A 269 -7.44 -15.21 -12.30
N LEU A 270 -8.32 -16.07 -11.77
CA LEU A 270 -8.35 -16.42 -10.35
C LEU A 270 -7.03 -17.04 -9.87
N LYS A 271 -6.34 -17.84 -10.71
CA LYS A 271 -5.04 -18.44 -10.38
C LYS A 271 -3.90 -17.41 -10.27
N ARG A 272 -4.02 -16.27 -10.92
CA ARG A 272 -2.99 -15.23 -10.91
C ARG A 272 -3.12 -14.27 -9.73
N ILE A 273 -4.28 -14.20 -9.12
CA ILE A 273 -4.53 -13.39 -7.93
C ILE A 273 -3.75 -13.96 -6.74
N SER A 274 -3.12 -13.07 -6.00
CA SER A 274 -2.33 -13.40 -4.79
C SER A 274 -3.25 -13.62 -3.58
N TRP A 275 -4.11 -14.64 -3.61
CA TRP A 275 -5.06 -14.96 -2.52
C TRP A 275 -4.38 -15.17 -1.17
N SER A 276 -3.09 -15.49 -1.16
CA SER A 276 -2.30 -15.62 0.07
C SER A 276 -2.26 -14.35 0.93
N VAL A 277 -2.58 -13.19 0.37
CA VAL A 277 -2.67 -11.92 1.11
C VAL A 277 -3.81 -11.96 2.14
N LEU A 278 -4.92 -12.63 1.85
CA LEU A 278 -6.05 -12.70 2.79
C LEU A 278 -5.70 -13.47 4.08
N PRO A 279 -5.19 -14.73 4.02
CA PRO A 279 -4.73 -15.41 5.23
C PRO A 279 -3.51 -14.74 5.87
N LEU A 280 -2.65 -14.07 5.12
CA LEU A 280 -1.59 -13.23 5.70
C LEU A 280 -2.18 -12.19 6.64
N VAL A 281 -3.12 -11.38 6.16
CA VAL A 281 -3.74 -10.30 6.95
C VAL A 281 -4.52 -10.88 8.14
N ALA A 282 -5.24 -12.00 7.96
CA ALA A 282 -5.92 -12.68 9.06
C ALA A 282 -4.95 -13.12 10.16
N GLY A 283 -3.80 -13.70 9.79
CA GLY A 283 -2.74 -14.06 10.75
C GLY A 283 -2.17 -12.86 11.50
N LEU A 284 -2.00 -11.72 10.80
CA LEU A 284 -1.56 -10.47 11.42
C LEU A 284 -2.56 -9.95 12.46
N PHE A 285 -3.86 -10.00 12.20
CA PHE A 285 -4.90 -9.66 13.18
C PHE A 285 -4.81 -10.51 14.46
N VAL A 286 -4.59 -11.82 14.30
CA VAL A 286 -4.42 -12.74 15.44
C VAL A 286 -3.14 -12.44 16.22
N MET A 287 -2.03 -12.15 15.53
CA MET A 287 -0.76 -11.79 16.21
C MET A 287 -0.91 -10.49 17.00
N VAL A 288 -1.56 -9.47 16.47
CA VAL A 288 -1.81 -8.21 17.20
C VAL A 288 -2.76 -8.43 18.38
N ALA A 289 -3.79 -9.29 18.25
CA ALA A 289 -4.64 -9.67 19.38
C ALA A 289 -3.84 -10.38 20.49
N SER A 290 -2.83 -11.18 20.15
CA SER A 290 -1.92 -11.77 21.14
C SER A 290 -1.04 -10.72 21.83
N LEU A 291 -0.52 -9.72 21.10
CA LEU A 291 0.21 -8.60 21.69
C LEU A 291 -0.68 -7.77 22.63
N ASP A 292 -1.96 -7.63 22.28
CA ASP A 292 -2.96 -6.99 23.11
C ASP A 292 -3.20 -7.77 24.41
N HIS A 293 -3.39 -9.09 24.28
CA HIS A 293 -3.59 -9.97 25.43
C HIS A 293 -2.40 -10.02 26.41
N THR A 294 -1.20 -9.76 25.93
CA THR A 294 0.03 -9.75 26.74
C THR A 294 0.41 -8.36 27.28
N GLY A 295 -0.42 -7.34 27.10
CA GLY A 295 -0.26 -5.99 27.64
C GLY A 295 0.71 -5.09 26.85
N VAL A 296 1.24 -5.52 25.71
CA VAL A 296 2.10 -4.67 24.84
C VAL A 296 1.32 -3.47 24.32
N ILE A 297 0.07 -3.71 23.90
CA ILE A 297 -0.78 -2.64 23.37
C ILE A 297 -1.15 -1.66 24.50
N ASP A 298 -1.37 -2.13 25.74
CA ASP A 298 -1.62 -1.28 26.90
C ASP A 298 -0.43 -0.37 27.23
N ALA A 299 0.79 -0.93 27.15
CA ALA A 299 2.00 -0.14 27.36
C ALA A 299 2.18 0.94 26.28
N LEU A 300 1.96 0.60 25.00
CA LEU A 300 2.01 1.56 23.89
C LEU A 300 0.92 2.63 24.02
N ALA A 301 -0.29 2.24 24.38
CA ALA A 301 -1.40 3.16 24.60
C ALA A 301 -1.12 4.11 25.78
N GLY A 302 -0.57 3.60 26.89
CA GLY A 302 -0.14 4.40 28.03
C GLY A 302 0.93 5.43 27.66
N LEU A 303 1.94 5.02 26.90
CA LEU A 303 2.99 5.90 26.38
C LEU A 303 2.39 6.99 25.49
N LEU A 304 1.53 6.61 24.56
CA LEU A 304 0.88 7.53 23.61
C LEU A 304 0.00 8.54 24.35
N LYS A 305 -0.79 8.08 25.31
CA LYS A 305 -1.66 8.93 26.14
C LYS A 305 -0.85 9.93 26.95
N HIS A 306 0.22 9.48 27.61
CA HIS A 306 1.10 10.35 28.41
C HIS A 306 1.80 11.40 27.52
N ALA A 307 2.36 11.00 26.38
CA ALA A 307 3.00 11.92 25.46
C ALA A 307 1.99 12.96 24.90
N THR A 308 0.79 12.52 24.52
CA THR A 308 -0.26 13.40 23.99
C THR A 308 -0.72 14.43 25.04
N SER A 309 -0.83 14.03 26.31
CA SER A 309 -1.19 14.96 27.38
C SER A 309 -0.11 16.03 27.62
N ALA A 310 1.14 15.73 27.32
CA ALA A 310 2.24 16.70 27.41
C ALA A 310 2.28 17.66 26.21
N ASN A 311 2.19 17.13 24.99
CA ASN A 311 2.14 17.93 23.76
C ASN A 311 1.62 17.10 22.58
N GLU A 312 0.42 17.41 22.12
CA GLU A 312 -0.24 16.69 21.02
C GLU A 312 0.54 16.77 19.69
N THR A 313 0.99 17.96 19.31
CA THR A 313 1.71 18.18 18.05
C THR A 313 3.04 17.43 18.01
N LEU A 314 3.84 17.52 19.08
CA LEU A 314 5.11 16.78 19.16
C LEU A 314 4.87 15.26 19.21
N THR A 315 3.79 14.82 19.87
CA THR A 315 3.41 13.41 19.89
C THR A 315 3.03 12.94 18.48
N GLY A 316 2.25 13.72 17.74
CA GLY A 316 1.92 13.40 16.34
C GLY A 316 3.17 13.30 15.46
N LEU A 317 4.08 14.29 15.54
CA LEU A 317 5.35 14.25 14.80
C LEU A 317 6.20 13.03 15.18
N GLY A 318 6.38 12.78 16.47
CA GLY A 318 7.18 11.65 16.97
C GLY A 318 6.56 10.29 16.61
N ALA A 319 5.24 10.15 16.81
CA ALA A 319 4.51 8.92 16.51
C ALA A 319 4.49 8.62 15.01
N GLY A 320 4.25 9.62 14.16
CA GLY A 320 4.29 9.49 12.71
C GLY A 320 5.70 9.12 12.21
N ALA A 321 6.74 9.78 12.73
CA ALA A 321 8.12 9.43 12.41
C ALA A 321 8.46 8.00 12.89
N ALA A 322 8.11 7.64 14.11
CA ALA A 322 8.34 6.29 14.65
C ALA A 322 7.62 5.23 13.79
N ALA A 323 6.35 5.46 13.42
CA ALA A 323 5.59 4.56 12.57
C ALA A 323 6.25 4.39 11.20
N ALA A 324 6.80 5.46 10.61
CA ALA A 324 7.51 5.39 9.35
C ALA A 324 8.76 4.50 9.43
N PHE A 325 9.55 4.60 10.50
CA PHE A 325 10.72 3.73 10.67
C PHE A 325 10.33 2.31 11.03
N VAL A 326 9.37 2.11 11.94
CA VAL A 326 8.87 0.80 12.36
C VAL A 326 8.31 0.01 11.18
N SER A 327 7.58 0.66 10.26
CA SER A 327 7.07 0.02 9.04
C SER A 327 8.16 -0.67 8.22
N ASN A 328 9.39 -0.19 8.24
CA ASN A 328 10.51 -0.82 7.54
C ASN A 328 11.07 -2.06 8.26
N VAL A 329 10.77 -2.20 9.55
CA VAL A 329 11.20 -3.33 10.38
C VAL A 329 10.15 -4.42 10.48
N VAL A 330 8.84 -4.04 10.52
CA VAL A 330 7.75 -5.01 10.72
C VAL A 330 6.78 -5.07 9.55
N ASN A 331 6.94 -4.25 8.52
CA ASN A 331 6.01 -3.97 7.41
C ASN A 331 4.85 -3.04 7.83
N ASN A 332 4.29 -2.32 6.85
CA ASN A 332 3.26 -1.30 7.10
C ASN A 332 1.93 -1.88 7.64
N LEU A 333 1.51 -3.07 7.20
CA LEU A 333 0.25 -3.67 7.68
C LEU A 333 0.30 -4.03 9.18
N PRO A 334 1.30 -4.79 9.68
CA PRO A 334 1.47 -5.00 11.12
C PRO A 334 1.64 -3.69 11.91
N ALA A 335 2.43 -2.74 11.37
CA ALA A 335 2.61 -1.44 12.02
C ALA A 335 1.27 -0.69 12.15
N GLY A 336 0.45 -0.67 11.09
CA GLY A 336 -0.88 -0.09 11.07
C GLY A 336 -1.84 -0.74 12.07
N LEU A 337 -1.84 -2.09 12.16
CA LEU A 337 -2.67 -2.84 13.13
C LEU A 337 -2.30 -2.51 14.58
N VAL A 338 -0.99 -2.48 14.91
CA VAL A 338 -0.51 -2.12 16.25
C VAL A 338 -0.87 -0.66 16.57
N ALA A 339 -0.66 0.24 15.61
CA ALA A 339 -1.03 1.65 15.76
C ALA A 339 -2.54 1.83 15.98
N SER A 340 -3.38 1.12 15.21
CA SER A 340 -4.84 1.11 15.37
C SER A 340 -5.23 0.68 16.79
N ALA A 341 -4.74 -0.47 17.25
CA ALA A 341 -5.06 -0.99 18.57
C ALA A 341 -4.61 -0.05 19.70
N ALA A 342 -3.39 0.52 19.58
CA ALA A 342 -2.86 1.45 20.58
C ALA A 342 -3.65 2.78 20.62
N THR A 343 -4.00 3.36 19.46
CA THR A 343 -4.75 4.62 19.38
C THR A 343 -6.18 4.50 19.91
N ILE A 344 -6.85 3.37 19.63
CA ILE A 344 -8.20 3.08 20.17
C ILE A 344 -8.14 3.02 21.71
N LYS A 345 -7.19 2.26 22.28
CA LYS A 345 -7.03 2.16 23.74
C LYS A 345 -6.60 3.48 24.40
N ALA A 346 -5.71 4.22 23.77
CA ALA A 346 -5.24 5.52 24.23
C ALA A 346 -6.31 6.62 24.10
N GLN A 347 -7.36 6.39 23.33
CA GLN A 347 -8.33 7.43 22.91
C GLN A 347 -7.59 8.62 22.29
N SER A 348 -6.65 8.31 21.38
CA SER A 348 -5.77 9.33 20.79
C SER A 348 -6.56 10.36 19.98
N PRO A 349 -6.18 11.67 20.06
CA PRO A 349 -6.79 12.68 19.22
C PRO A 349 -6.48 12.45 17.74
N GLN A 350 -7.36 12.97 16.91
CA GLN A 350 -7.33 12.71 15.47
C GLN A 350 -6.01 13.09 14.79
N PRO A 351 -5.34 14.23 15.14
CA PRO A 351 -4.05 14.56 14.52
C PRO A 351 -2.96 13.52 14.75
N VAL A 352 -2.96 12.84 15.89
CA VAL A 352 -2.00 11.78 16.22
C VAL A 352 -2.29 10.52 15.39
N ILE A 353 -3.58 10.17 15.21
CA ILE A 353 -4.00 9.04 14.37
C ILE A 353 -3.60 9.28 12.90
N ASP A 354 -3.88 10.49 12.41
CA ASP A 354 -3.56 10.89 11.03
C ASP A 354 -2.05 10.90 10.79
N ALA A 355 -1.26 11.35 11.77
CA ALA A 355 0.20 11.33 11.68
C ALA A 355 0.77 9.91 11.64
N LEU A 356 0.21 8.99 12.44
CA LEU A 356 0.55 7.57 12.39
C LEU A 356 0.24 6.98 11.02
N LEU A 357 -0.90 7.31 10.41
CA LEU A 357 -1.24 6.86 9.06
C LEU A 357 -0.22 7.33 8.03
N ILE A 358 0.12 8.62 8.03
CA ILE A 358 1.13 9.18 7.13
C ILE A 358 2.46 8.44 7.29
N GLY A 359 2.85 8.14 8.55
CA GLY A 359 4.07 7.38 8.83
C GLY A 359 4.01 5.95 8.29
N VAL A 360 2.90 5.24 8.51
CA VAL A 360 2.69 3.85 8.02
C VAL A 360 2.71 3.78 6.50
N ASP A 361 2.15 4.77 5.82
CA ASP A 361 2.02 4.76 4.37
C ASP A 361 3.27 5.25 3.64
N LEU A 362 3.91 6.31 4.13
CA LEU A 362 5.05 6.93 3.47
C LEU A 362 6.40 6.32 3.91
N GLY A 363 6.46 5.80 5.12
CA GLY A 363 7.64 5.16 5.68
C GLY A 363 8.27 4.09 4.80
N PRO A 364 7.48 3.22 4.15
CA PRO A 364 7.98 2.19 3.23
C PRO A 364 8.82 2.71 2.04
N ASN A 365 8.80 3.98 1.75
CA ASN A 365 9.72 4.57 0.78
C ASN A 365 11.19 4.57 1.24
N LEU A 366 11.48 4.22 2.50
CA LEU A 366 12.84 4.08 2.99
C LEU A 366 13.50 2.77 2.55
N SER A 367 12.79 1.64 2.63
CA SER A 367 13.37 0.33 2.32
C SER A 367 12.40 -0.62 1.62
N VAL A 368 12.96 -1.61 0.92
CA VAL A 368 12.16 -2.63 0.19
C VAL A 368 11.28 -3.50 1.10
N THR A 369 11.57 -3.55 2.40
CA THR A 369 10.84 -4.35 3.39
C THR A 369 9.65 -3.62 3.99
N GLY A 370 9.54 -2.31 3.75
CA GLY A 370 8.58 -1.44 4.42
C GLY A 370 7.11 -1.70 4.07
N SER A 371 6.81 -2.19 2.87
CA SER A 371 5.46 -2.56 2.47
C SER A 371 5.43 -3.84 1.64
N LEU A 372 4.28 -4.51 1.66
CA LEU A 372 4.03 -5.65 0.77
C LEU A 372 4.14 -5.23 -0.70
N ALA A 373 3.61 -4.06 -1.05
CA ALA A 373 3.70 -3.49 -2.38
C ALA A 373 5.17 -3.39 -2.86
N THR A 374 6.07 -2.86 -2.04
CA THR A 374 7.49 -2.72 -2.41
C THR A 374 8.20 -4.07 -2.55
N ILE A 375 7.85 -5.05 -1.71
CA ILE A 375 8.38 -6.42 -1.82
C ILE A 375 7.91 -7.08 -3.12
N LEU A 376 6.64 -6.93 -3.47
CA LEU A 376 6.06 -7.44 -4.71
C LEU A 376 6.62 -6.72 -5.94
N TRP A 377 6.84 -5.41 -5.85
CA TRP A 377 7.55 -4.64 -6.86
C TRP A 377 8.95 -5.20 -7.14
N LEU A 378 9.72 -5.52 -6.11
CA LEU A 378 11.05 -6.12 -6.26
C LEU A 378 10.95 -7.50 -6.93
N ALA A 379 9.92 -8.29 -6.62
CA ALA A 379 9.67 -9.57 -7.27
C ALA A 379 9.29 -9.38 -8.76
N ALA A 380 8.50 -8.36 -9.10
CA ALA A 380 8.18 -8.01 -10.47
C ALA A 380 9.43 -7.61 -11.26
N LEU A 381 10.30 -6.75 -10.71
CA LEU A 381 11.58 -6.40 -11.33
C LEU A 381 12.43 -7.63 -11.68
N ARG A 382 12.56 -8.55 -10.74
CA ARG A 382 13.37 -9.77 -10.94
C ARG A 382 12.83 -10.66 -12.03
N ARG A 383 11.51 -10.70 -12.26
CA ARG A 383 10.88 -11.44 -13.37
C ARG A 383 11.23 -10.85 -14.73
N GLU A 384 11.41 -9.52 -14.78
CA GLU A 384 11.82 -8.80 -15.98
C GLU A 384 13.35 -8.80 -16.19
N GLY A 385 14.11 -9.51 -15.36
CA GLY A 385 15.58 -9.59 -15.44
C GLY A 385 16.31 -8.37 -14.87
N GLU A 386 15.57 -7.44 -14.25
CA GLU A 386 16.14 -6.29 -13.58
C GLU A 386 16.39 -6.58 -12.10
N SER A 387 17.39 -5.93 -11.52
CA SER A 387 17.70 -6.07 -10.11
C SER A 387 18.11 -4.75 -9.50
N ILE A 388 17.62 -4.52 -8.30
CA ILE A 388 18.09 -3.44 -7.44
C ILE A 388 18.58 -4.03 -6.12
N THR A 389 19.74 -3.59 -5.66
CA THR A 389 20.24 -3.99 -4.36
C THR A 389 19.50 -3.26 -3.25
N PHE A 390 19.39 -3.91 -2.08
CA PHE A 390 18.82 -3.28 -0.87
C PHE A 390 19.48 -1.94 -0.58
N GLY A 391 20.83 -1.87 -0.63
CA GLY A 391 21.58 -0.64 -0.38
C GLY A 391 21.27 0.47 -1.37
N ARG A 392 21.04 0.15 -2.66
CA ARG A 392 20.68 1.15 -3.66
C ARG A 392 19.28 1.71 -3.44
N PHE A 393 18.31 0.85 -3.13
CA PHE A 393 16.96 1.31 -2.79
C PHE A 393 17.01 2.18 -1.53
N LEU A 394 17.69 1.72 -0.48
CA LEU A 394 17.86 2.45 0.78
C LEU A 394 18.53 3.82 0.58
N SER A 395 19.56 3.91 -0.28
CA SER A 395 20.25 5.18 -0.55
C SER A 395 19.33 6.21 -1.22
N VAL A 396 18.46 5.79 -2.12
CA VAL A 396 17.44 6.67 -2.73
C VAL A 396 16.35 6.99 -1.70
N GLY A 397 15.88 5.98 -0.96
CA GLY A 397 14.86 6.12 0.07
C GLY A 397 15.25 7.07 1.19
N ALA A 398 16.51 7.00 1.65
CA ALA A 398 17.05 7.88 2.69
C ALA A 398 17.08 9.37 2.27
N VAL A 399 17.15 9.64 0.98
CA VAL A 399 17.06 11.01 0.45
C VAL A 399 15.61 11.45 0.25
N VAL A 400 14.76 10.54 -0.23
CA VAL A 400 13.39 10.86 -0.66
C VAL A 400 12.40 10.83 0.51
N MET A 401 12.43 9.77 1.34
CA MET A 401 11.39 9.54 2.35
C MET A 401 11.40 10.58 3.48
N PRO A 402 12.52 10.91 4.15
CA PRO A 402 12.47 11.78 5.31
C PRO A 402 11.94 13.21 5.01
N PRO A 403 12.40 13.90 3.93
CA PRO A 403 11.83 15.21 3.62
C PRO A 403 10.35 15.14 3.22
N ALA A 404 9.93 14.12 2.46
CA ALA A 404 8.54 13.93 2.09
C ALA A 404 7.66 13.68 3.32
N LEU A 405 8.15 12.87 4.28
CA LEU A 405 7.49 12.62 5.57
C LEU A 405 7.37 13.91 6.38
N ILE A 406 8.45 14.69 6.51
CA ILE A 406 8.43 15.96 7.23
C ILE A 406 7.41 16.92 6.62
N CYS A 407 7.40 17.07 5.29
CA CYS A 407 6.43 17.91 4.59
C CYS A 407 4.97 17.46 4.84
N ALA A 408 4.70 16.15 4.78
CA ALA A 408 3.36 15.61 4.99
C ALA A 408 2.90 15.77 6.45
N LEU A 409 3.76 15.44 7.42
CA LEU A 409 3.45 15.59 8.85
C LEU A 409 3.26 17.06 9.24
N ALA A 410 4.15 17.95 8.77
CA ALA A 410 4.01 19.37 9.00
C ALA A 410 2.70 19.93 8.42
N ALA A 411 2.37 19.56 7.18
CA ALA A 411 1.11 19.99 6.57
C ALA A 411 -0.11 19.54 7.36
N ARG A 412 -0.11 18.29 7.87
CA ARG A 412 -1.25 17.77 8.63
C ARG A 412 -1.37 18.37 10.03
N LEU A 413 -0.25 18.55 10.72
CA LEU A 413 -0.24 18.97 12.12
C LEU A 413 -0.28 20.49 12.31
N LEU A 414 0.29 21.25 11.35
CA LEU A 414 0.33 22.72 11.43
C LEU A 414 -0.86 23.40 10.73
N ALA A 415 -1.45 22.79 9.70
CA ALA A 415 -2.62 23.32 9.01
C ALA A 415 -3.97 22.93 9.64
N GLY A 416 -3.97 22.09 10.66
CA GLY A 416 -5.16 21.58 11.36
C GLY A 416 -5.34 22.12 12.78
N SER A 417 -4.57 23.13 13.16
CA SER A 417 -4.71 23.86 14.44
C SER A 417 -5.64 25.05 14.31
#